data_7597d4da03bdf88320c0de36811714df
#
_entry.id   7597d4da03bdf88320c0de36811714df
#
_cell.length_a   1.000
_cell.length_b   1.000
_cell.length_c   1.000
_cell.angle_alpha   90.00
_cell.angle_beta   90.00
_cell.angle_gamma   90.00
#
_symmetry.space_group_name_H-M   'P 1'
#
loop_
_entity.id
_entity.type
_entity.pdbx_description
1 polymer ?
#
loop_
_entity_poly.entity_id
_entity_poly.type
_entity_poly.pdbx_seq_one_letter_code
_entity_poly.pdbx_strand_id
1 'polypeptide(L)' 'MEKLGKKAKDKVSGMTGIVTGVCVYLFGSSQYWLQPLSVDGSTAEPVWMESERLEFLE' A
#
# COMPACT_ATOMS: atom_id res chain seq x y z
N MET A 1 11.14 7.22 6.43
CA MET A 1 10.21 6.15 6.09
C MET A 1 10.59 5.56 4.75
N GLU A 2 11.26 4.40 4.82
CA GLU A 2 11.81 3.77 3.62
C GLU A 2 10.76 3.34 2.62
N LYS A 3 9.58 3.00 3.11
CA LYS A 3 8.55 2.43 2.25
C LYS A 3 7.63 3.47 1.61
N LEU A 4 7.69 4.70 2.07
CA LEU A 4 6.87 5.76 1.48
C LEU A 4 7.33 6.03 0.04
N GLY A 5 6.36 6.12 -0.86
CA GLY A 5 6.64 6.36 -2.27
C GLY A 5 6.99 5.12 -3.05
N LYS A 6 7.06 3.97 -2.39
CA LYS A 6 7.36 2.72 -3.07
C LYS A 6 6.14 2.14 -3.74
N LYS A 7 6.35 1.47 -4.86
CA LYS A 7 5.29 0.74 -5.53
C LYS A 7 5.11 -0.61 -4.85
N ALA A 8 3.86 -0.97 -4.61
CA ALA A 8 3.55 -2.21 -3.94
C ALA A 8 2.31 -2.85 -4.53
N LYS A 9 2.19 -4.16 -4.32
CA LYS A 9 1.07 -4.94 -4.84
C LYS A 9 0.44 -5.69 -3.68
N ASP A 10 -0.90 -5.67 -3.63
CA ASP A 10 -1.65 -6.45 -2.67
C ASP A 10 -1.66 -7.91 -3.14
N LYS A 11 -1.10 -8.79 -2.31
CA LYS A 11 -1.00 -10.21 -2.66
C LYS A 11 -2.35 -10.89 -2.76
N VAL A 12 -3.35 -10.36 -2.07
CA VAL A 12 -4.66 -10.99 -2.03
C VAL A 12 -5.49 -10.61 -3.26
N SER A 13 -5.60 -9.32 -3.54
CA SER A 13 -6.44 -8.84 -4.64
C SER A 13 -5.68 -8.63 -5.94
N GLY A 14 -4.36 -8.49 -5.86
CA GLY A 14 -3.54 -8.17 -7.02
C GLY A 14 -3.50 -6.69 -7.33
N MET A 15 -4.10 -5.85 -6.51
CA MET A 15 -4.13 -4.41 -6.73
C MET A 15 -2.74 -3.81 -6.54
N THR A 16 -2.34 -2.95 -7.46
CA THR A 16 -1.05 -2.28 -7.41
C THR A 16 -1.26 -0.81 -7.09
N GLY A 17 -0.35 -0.25 -6.31
CA GLY A 17 -0.44 1.16 -5.96
C GLY A 17 0.85 1.68 -5.37
N ILE A 18 0.78 2.89 -4.87
CA ILE A 18 1.92 3.56 -4.25
C ILE A 18 1.64 3.71 -2.76
N VAL A 19 2.64 3.41 -1.94
CA VAL A 19 2.52 3.59 -0.50
C VAL A 19 2.59 5.07 -0.18
N THR A 20 1.50 5.60 0.36
CA THR A 20 1.42 7.03 0.67
C THR A 20 1.40 7.31 2.17
N GLY A 21 1.29 6.29 3.00
CA GLY A 21 1.33 6.49 4.43
C GLY A 21 1.72 5.20 5.13
N VAL A 22 2.21 5.34 6.35
CA VAL A 22 2.64 4.22 7.17
C VAL A 22 2.11 4.46 8.58
N CYS A 23 1.55 3.42 9.18
CA CYS A 23 1.14 3.46 10.57
C CYS A 23 1.87 2.36 11.32
N VAL A 24 2.61 2.76 12.35
CA VAL A 24 3.40 1.83 13.14
C VAL A 24 2.77 1.73 14.52
N TYR A 25 2.53 0.51 14.97
CA TYR A 25 1.92 0.26 16.26
C TYR A 25 2.94 -0.31 17.22
N LEU A 26 2.71 -0.06 18.50
CA LEU A 26 3.56 -0.64 19.53
C LEU A 26 3.45 -2.17 19.51
N PHE A 27 2.25 -2.65 19.31
CA PHE A 27 2.01 -4.09 19.17
C PHE A 27 1.30 -4.35 17.86
N GLY A 28 1.67 -5.46 17.21
CA GLY A 28 1.05 -5.86 15.97
C GLY A 28 1.85 -5.42 14.76
N SER A 29 1.30 -5.72 13.60
CA SER A 29 1.94 -5.41 12.33
C SER A 29 1.72 -3.96 11.95
N SER A 30 2.68 -3.39 11.25
CA SER A 30 2.52 -2.07 10.65
C SER A 30 1.48 -2.13 9.56
N GLN A 31 0.82 -1.00 9.32
CA GLN A 31 -0.13 -0.89 8.22
C GLN A 31 0.34 0.18 7.26
N TYR A 32 0.05 -0.04 5.99
CA TYR A 32 0.42 0.88 4.93
C TYR A 32 -0.82 1.42 4.24
N TRP A 33 -0.74 2.67 3.89
CA TRP A 33 -1.79 3.37 3.16
C TRP A 33 -1.42 3.26 1.68
N LEU A 34 -2.18 2.46 0.94
CA LEU A 34 -1.89 2.20 -0.46
C LEU A 34 -2.83 2.98 -1.34
N GLN A 35 -2.27 3.83 -2.19
CA GLN A 35 -3.04 4.60 -3.17
C GLN A 35 -3.03 3.82 -4.48
N PRO A 36 -4.16 3.23 -4.89
CA PRO A 36 -4.19 2.44 -6.11
C PRO A 36 -3.86 3.29 -7.34
N LEU A 37 -3.18 2.65 -8.29
CA LEU A 37 -2.87 3.30 -9.56
C LEU A 37 -4.11 3.24 -10.45
N SER A 38 -4.43 4.37 -11.04
CA SER A 38 -5.57 4.46 -11.92
C SER A 38 -5.15 4.12 -13.35
N VAL A 39 -5.90 3.24 -13.99
CA VAL A 39 -5.61 2.82 -15.35
C VAL A 39 -6.38 3.63 -16.36
N ASP A 40 -7.53 4.15 -15.96
CA ASP A 40 -8.45 4.84 -16.86
C ASP A 40 -8.64 6.31 -16.52
N GLY A 41 -7.79 6.84 -15.67
CA GLY A 41 -7.87 8.24 -15.28
C GLY A 41 -8.80 8.51 -14.11
N SER A 42 -9.54 7.53 -13.65
CA SER A 42 -10.39 7.71 -12.48
C SER A 42 -9.55 7.66 -11.20
N THR A 43 -10.05 8.28 -10.15
CA THR A 43 -9.35 8.33 -8.87
C THR A 43 -9.95 7.30 -7.93
N ALA A 44 -9.11 6.40 -7.45
CA ALA A 44 -9.53 5.43 -6.46
C ALA A 44 -9.10 5.91 -5.07
N GLU A 45 -9.86 5.54 -4.06
CA GLU A 45 -9.54 5.91 -2.70
C GLU A 45 -8.43 5.03 -2.15
N PRO A 46 -7.54 5.58 -1.31
CA PRO A 46 -6.49 4.77 -0.70
C PRO A 46 -7.08 3.77 0.27
N VAL A 47 -6.36 2.68 0.47
CA VAL A 47 -6.80 1.57 1.30
C VAL A 47 -5.70 1.24 2.30
N TRP A 48 -6.07 1.04 3.57
CA TRP A 48 -5.15 0.54 4.58
C TRP A 48 -4.94 -0.96 4.39
N MET A 49 -3.68 -1.38 4.43
CA MET A 49 -3.35 -2.79 4.32
C MET A 49 -2.26 -3.14 5.31
N GLU A 50 -2.33 -4.34 5.86
CA GLU A 50 -1.26 -4.84 6.71
C GLU A 50 -0.01 -5.08 5.87
N SER A 51 1.15 -4.86 6.48
CA SER A 51 2.42 -5.00 5.76
C SER A 51 2.58 -6.39 5.14
N GLU A 52 2.02 -7.39 5.78
CA GLU A 52 2.15 -8.78 5.30
C GLU A 52 1.40 -9.01 4.00
N ARG A 53 0.41 -8.18 3.69
CA ARG A 53 -0.34 -8.32 2.44
C ARG A 53 0.36 -7.70 1.26
N LEU A 54 1.35 -6.85 1.49
CA LEU A 54 1.99 -6.09 0.42
C LEU A 54 3.29 -6.75 -0.03
N GLU A 55 3.44 -6.78 -1.35
CA GLU A 55 4.69 -7.17 -1.99
C GLU A 55 5.28 -5.92 -2.62
N PHE A 56 6.44 -5.50 -2.16
CA PHE A 56 7.08 -4.32 -2.70
C PHE A 56 7.76 -4.66 -4.00
N LEU A 57 7.51 -3.85 -5.02
CA LEU A 57 7.97 -4.15 -6.38
C LEU A 57 9.28 -3.46 -6.71
N GLU A 58 9.81 -2.69 -5.77
CA GLU A 58 11.11 -2.03 -5.97
C GLU A 58 12.02 -2.27 -4.79
#